data_67a93960f77276253aabb27d3613de98
#
_entry.id   67a93960f77276253aabb27d3613de98
#
_cell.length_a   1.000
_cell.length_b   1.000
_cell.length_c   1.000
_cell.angle_alpha   90.00
_cell.angle_beta   90.00
_cell.angle_gamma   90.00
#
_symmetry.space_group_name_H-M   'P 1'
#
loop_
_entity.id
_entity.type
_entity.pdbx_description
1 polymer ?
#
loop_
_entity_poly.entity_id
_entity_poly.type
_entity_poly.pdbx_seq_one_letter_code
_entity_poly.pdbx_strand_id
1 'polypeptide(L)'
;MPTYKSYCWSLGTTSFRMVEFNRKIEKQLEFLRDFWANPAFSNQPWSENEPVQIAYYEFLKENGFIEGEAPRKAKDAREKTSGLVDLGLINDERRLTETGVALLQIALTSNFNTSNLLQIPADSFLYLKQLLKVHSPINSGYVRPYIILIMALNRLGELSFDEFTYLLPLAIDEAKTQDIFDSIEKIRGGNGTIDETIINILMDMPNYQEALDILLANDVTEDVITEVGMNRKSSNYDKPYFKLYKALQDVIATRSDAAAINLFNTVKTVSGKSSILWKQYLFNTTLTSRVNRDGFATVNSCARIFNCADETEFKTEFFKLLHLFKAKSTLSDYFDLNRRYFKTTDTVLFQDGKVKFDIIPNCFFKIAEESLTALAYTSDDNLMKNTSLESIVGTKITENQIFAKVEEIYGVQVRNLY
;
A
#
# COMPACT_ATOMS: atom_id res chain seq x y z
N MET A 1 20.96 7.46 -16.21
CA MET A 1 19.57 6.96 -16.03
C MET A 1 19.25 6.91 -14.55
N PRO A 2 18.32 7.72 -14.07
CA PRO A 2 17.99 7.75 -12.66
C PRO A 2 17.55 6.36 -12.19
N THR A 3 18.12 5.92 -11.06
CA THR A 3 17.76 4.62 -10.51
C THR A 3 16.47 4.73 -9.71
N TYR A 4 15.49 3.87 -9.98
CA TYR A 4 14.26 3.85 -9.20
C TYR A 4 14.55 3.61 -7.70
N LYS A 5 14.00 4.47 -6.87
CA LYS A 5 13.94 4.29 -5.40
C LYS A 5 12.50 4.27 -4.95
N SER A 6 12.20 3.43 -3.97
CA SER A 6 10.85 3.31 -3.44
C SER A 6 10.51 4.51 -2.57
N TYR A 7 9.40 5.18 -2.83
CA TYR A 7 8.89 6.29 -2.03
C TYR A 7 7.80 5.88 -1.05
N CYS A 8 7.36 4.61 -1.12
CA CYS A 8 6.29 4.12 -0.26
C CYS A 8 6.45 2.62 0.02
N TRP A 9 5.85 2.18 1.11
CA TRP A 9 5.70 0.76 1.43
C TRP A 9 4.30 0.24 1.03
N SER A 10 4.18 -1.08 0.92
CA SER A 10 2.91 -1.79 0.82
C SER A 10 3.05 -3.17 1.44
N LEU A 11 1.94 -3.74 1.89
CA LEU A 11 1.86 -5.12 2.36
C LEU A 11 1.43 -6.05 1.21
N GLY A 12 2.11 -7.18 1.09
CA GLY A 12 1.77 -8.23 0.14
C GLY A 12 1.84 -7.83 -1.34
N THR A 13 1.24 -8.67 -2.17
CA THR A 13 1.19 -8.51 -3.62
C THR A 13 -0.25 -8.37 -4.13
N THR A 14 -0.41 -7.92 -5.38
CA THR A 14 -1.73 -7.79 -6.02
C THR A 14 -2.51 -9.10 -6.11
N SER A 15 -1.83 -10.26 -6.04
CA SER A 15 -2.46 -11.59 -5.99
C SER A 15 -3.29 -11.81 -4.71
N PHE A 16 -3.06 -11.01 -3.67
CA PHE A 16 -3.79 -11.03 -2.41
C PHE A 16 -5.01 -10.09 -2.36
N ARG A 17 -5.44 -9.52 -3.49
CA ARG A 17 -6.72 -8.80 -3.60
C ARG A 17 -7.90 -9.78 -3.66
N MET A 18 -8.12 -10.52 -2.59
CA MET A 18 -9.17 -11.54 -2.49
C MET A 18 -10.34 -11.04 -1.65
N VAL A 19 -11.56 -11.40 -2.05
CA VAL A 19 -12.75 -11.27 -1.21
C VAL A 19 -12.64 -12.33 -0.09
N GLU A 20 -13.15 -12.05 1.10
CA GLU A 20 -13.05 -12.95 2.28
C GLU A 20 -11.60 -13.35 2.59
N PHE A 21 -10.76 -12.35 2.78
CA PHE A 21 -9.30 -12.48 2.84
C PHE A 21 -8.84 -13.53 3.87
N ASN A 22 -9.36 -13.48 5.11
CA ASN A 22 -9.00 -14.42 6.18
C ASN A 22 -9.33 -15.86 5.77
N ARG A 23 -10.55 -16.13 5.33
CA ARG A 23 -11.00 -17.48 4.92
C ARG A 23 -10.15 -18.04 3.77
N LYS A 24 -9.73 -17.18 2.84
CA LYS A 24 -8.88 -17.64 1.73
C LYS A 24 -7.45 -17.93 2.18
N ILE A 25 -6.91 -17.18 3.14
CA ILE A 25 -5.64 -17.53 3.79
C ILE A 25 -5.75 -18.90 4.47
N GLU A 26 -6.74 -19.08 5.33
CA GLU A 26 -6.98 -20.33 6.06
C GLU A 26 -7.16 -21.51 5.10
N LYS A 27 -7.96 -21.35 4.05
CA LYS A 27 -8.15 -22.38 3.03
C LYS A 27 -6.86 -22.69 2.27
N GLN A 28 -6.04 -21.70 2.01
CA GLN A 28 -4.75 -21.90 1.35
C GLN A 28 -3.74 -22.62 2.25
N LEU A 29 -3.78 -22.41 3.56
CA LEU A 29 -2.98 -23.17 4.52
C LEU A 29 -3.42 -24.65 4.55
N GLU A 30 -4.74 -24.90 4.49
CA GLU A 30 -5.27 -26.26 4.37
C GLU A 30 -4.76 -26.95 3.10
N PHE A 31 -4.85 -26.26 1.97
CA PHE A 31 -4.34 -26.80 0.69
C PHE A 31 -2.83 -27.04 0.68
N LEU A 32 -2.04 -26.17 1.32
CA LEU A 32 -0.60 -26.41 1.46
C LEU A 32 -0.31 -27.63 2.33
N ARG A 33 -1.02 -27.80 3.46
CA ARG A 33 -0.92 -29.00 4.28
C ARG A 33 -1.20 -30.27 3.45
N ASP A 34 -2.30 -30.28 2.71
CA ASP A 34 -2.76 -31.44 1.95
C ASP A 34 -1.84 -31.74 0.75
N PHE A 35 -1.37 -30.70 0.07
CA PHE A 35 -0.40 -30.86 -1.02
C PHE A 35 0.91 -31.50 -0.53
N TRP A 36 1.44 -31.01 0.59
CA TRP A 36 2.68 -31.52 1.16
C TRP A 36 2.50 -32.89 1.85
N ALA A 37 1.29 -33.28 2.21
CA ALA A 37 1.01 -34.63 2.71
C ALA A 37 1.07 -35.70 1.59
N ASN A 38 0.99 -35.31 0.33
CA ASN A 38 1.13 -36.25 -0.80
C ASN A 38 2.56 -36.77 -0.88
N PRO A 39 2.77 -38.12 -0.85
CA PRO A 39 4.11 -38.72 -0.93
C PRO A 39 4.93 -38.28 -2.14
N ALA A 40 4.28 -37.96 -3.27
CA ALA A 40 4.97 -37.50 -4.49
C ALA A 40 5.68 -36.14 -4.30
N PHE A 41 5.22 -35.30 -3.35
CA PHE A 41 5.74 -33.95 -3.13
C PHE A 41 6.35 -33.75 -1.75
N SER A 42 6.06 -34.62 -0.77
CA SER A 42 6.42 -34.46 0.64
C SER A 42 7.89 -34.12 0.89
N ASN A 43 8.80 -34.70 0.10
CA ASN A 43 10.24 -34.50 0.23
C ASN A 43 10.84 -33.61 -0.88
N GLN A 44 10.01 -33.00 -1.73
CA GLN A 44 10.50 -32.14 -2.82
C GLN A 44 10.77 -30.73 -2.29
N PRO A 45 11.84 -30.04 -2.74
CA PRO A 45 12.01 -28.62 -2.46
C PRO A 45 11.00 -27.80 -3.26
N TRP A 46 10.64 -26.62 -2.75
CA TRP A 46 9.86 -25.62 -3.49
C TRP A 46 10.76 -24.69 -4.29
N SER A 47 11.87 -24.25 -3.68
CA SER A 47 12.78 -23.27 -4.26
C SER A 47 13.45 -23.84 -5.50
N GLU A 48 13.44 -23.06 -6.59
CA GLU A 48 13.99 -23.44 -7.91
C GLU A 48 13.40 -24.73 -8.53
N ASN A 49 12.24 -25.18 -8.04
CA ASN A 49 11.57 -26.39 -8.50
C ASN A 49 10.26 -26.05 -9.24
N GLU A 50 10.40 -25.61 -10.49
CA GLU A 50 9.25 -25.21 -11.30
C GLU A 50 8.21 -26.34 -11.47
N PRO A 51 8.57 -27.63 -11.66
CA PRO A 51 7.59 -28.73 -11.70
C PRO A 51 6.70 -28.82 -10.47
N VAL A 52 7.24 -28.67 -9.26
CA VAL A 52 6.47 -28.69 -8.00
C VAL A 52 5.55 -27.47 -7.91
N GLN A 53 6.03 -26.31 -8.33
CA GLN A 53 5.24 -25.07 -8.34
C GLN A 53 4.06 -25.17 -9.32
N ILE A 54 4.27 -25.79 -10.49
CA ILE A 54 3.20 -26.07 -11.47
C ILE A 54 2.21 -27.09 -10.88
N ALA A 55 2.71 -28.17 -10.25
CA ALA A 55 1.85 -29.17 -9.63
C ALA A 55 0.95 -28.54 -8.53
N TYR A 56 1.49 -27.62 -7.73
CA TYR A 56 0.69 -26.89 -6.75
C TYR A 56 -0.35 -25.97 -7.40
N TYR A 57 0.00 -25.29 -8.50
CA TYR A 57 -0.97 -24.50 -9.27
C TYR A 57 -2.14 -25.37 -9.76
N GLU A 58 -1.85 -26.51 -10.36
CA GLU A 58 -2.89 -27.46 -10.83
C GLU A 58 -3.73 -27.99 -9.67
N PHE A 59 -3.09 -28.34 -8.55
CA PHE A 59 -3.80 -28.76 -7.34
C PHE A 59 -4.78 -27.69 -6.84
N LEU A 60 -4.39 -26.42 -6.82
CA LEU A 60 -5.29 -25.31 -6.45
C LEU A 60 -6.45 -25.16 -7.45
N LYS A 61 -6.18 -25.38 -8.74
CA LYS A 61 -7.19 -25.31 -9.80
C LYS A 61 -8.19 -26.46 -9.72
N GLU A 62 -7.72 -27.69 -9.55
CA GLU A 62 -8.55 -28.89 -9.36
C GLU A 62 -9.47 -28.79 -8.15
N ASN A 63 -9.02 -28.10 -7.10
CA ASN A 63 -9.80 -27.85 -5.88
C ASN A 63 -10.65 -26.55 -5.95
N GLY A 64 -10.76 -25.90 -7.11
CA GLY A 64 -11.61 -24.74 -7.32
C GLY A 64 -11.14 -23.46 -6.63
N PHE A 65 -9.87 -23.39 -6.20
CA PHE A 65 -9.30 -22.18 -5.60
C PHE A 65 -8.85 -21.14 -6.64
N ILE A 66 -8.51 -21.61 -7.84
CA ILE A 66 -8.12 -20.79 -8.98
C ILE A 66 -9.13 -20.98 -10.10
N GLU A 67 -9.67 -19.86 -10.59
CA GLU A 67 -10.48 -19.80 -11.79
C GLU A 67 -9.63 -19.38 -13.00
N GLY A 68 -9.88 -19.98 -14.17
CA GLY A 68 -9.16 -19.66 -15.41
C GLY A 68 -7.81 -20.34 -15.55
N GLU A 69 -6.97 -19.82 -16.44
CA GLU A 69 -5.66 -20.39 -16.79
C GLU A 69 -4.60 -19.29 -16.74
N ALA A 70 -3.53 -19.49 -15.94
CA ALA A 70 -2.39 -18.58 -15.93
C ALA A 70 -1.36 -18.96 -17.00
N PRO A 71 -0.86 -18.02 -17.81
CA PRO A 71 0.15 -18.30 -18.83
C PRO A 71 1.49 -18.73 -18.23
N ARG A 72 1.74 -18.42 -16.94
CA ARG A 72 2.97 -18.76 -16.20
C ARG A 72 2.59 -19.39 -14.85
N LYS A 73 2.18 -20.65 -14.86
CA LYS A 73 1.65 -21.37 -13.71
C LYS A 73 2.57 -21.37 -12.49
N ALA A 74 3.86 -21.68 -12.68
CA ALA A 74 4.84 -21.65 -11.60
C ALA A 74 4.97 -20.24 -10.96
N LYS A 75 4.99 -19.19 -11.79
CA LYS A 75 5.01 -17.81 -11.29
C LYS A 75 3.75 -17.48 -10.50
N ASP A 76 2.57 -17.86 -10.98
CA ASP A 76 1.29 -17.63 -10.30
C ASP A 76 1.25 -18.36 -8.96
N ALA A 77 1.73 -19.61 -8.89
CA ALA A 77 1.86 -20.36 -7.63
C ALA A 77 2.73 -19.63 -6.60
N ARG A 78 3.89 -19.09 -7.04
CA ARG A 78 4.77 -18.29 -6.16
C ARG A 78 4.09 -17.01 -5.68
N GLU A 79 3.44 -16.27 -6.58
CA GLU A 79 2.75 -15.03 -6.23
C GLU A 79 1.58 -15.25 -5.28
N LYS A 80 0.82 -16.35 -5.45
CA LYS A 80 -0.29 -16.69 -4.56
C LYS A 80 0.16 -17.11 -3.14
N THR A 81 1.38 -17.59 -2.99
CA THR A 81 1.91 -18.03 -1.70
C THR A 81 2.81 -16.98 -1.02
N SER A 82 3.28 -15.95 -1.76
CA SER A 82 4.22 -14.95 -1.23
C SER A 82 3.69 -14.22 0.01
N GLY A 83 2.44 -13.79 0.02
CA GLY A 83 1.87 -13.08 1.16
C GLY A 83 1.73 -13.93 2.42
N LEU A 84 1.65 -15.26 2.30
CA LEU A 84 1.68 -16.17 3.45
C LEU A 84 3.10 -16.26 4.03
N VAL A 85 4.13 -16.17 3.17
CA VAL A 85 5.53 -16.07 3.61
C VAL A 85 5.76 -14.74 4.33
N ASP A 86 5.31 -13.63 3.71
CA ASP A 86 5.41 -12.29 4.30
C ASP A 86 4.78 -12.22 5.69
N LEU A 87 3.65 -12.91 5.90
CA LEU A 87 2.99 -13.03 7.20
C LEU A 87 3.66 -14.05 8.14
N GLY A 88 4.68 -14.79 7.69
CA GLY A 88 5.33 -15.83 8.49
C GLY A 88 4.43 -17.03 8.82
N LEU A 89 3.37 -17.26 8.04
CA LEU A 89 2.46 -18.41 8.18
C LEU A 89 3.04 -19.66 7.50
N ILE A 90 3.87 -19.47 6.50
CA ILE A 90 4.65 -20.51 5.84
C ILE A 90 6.09 -20.03 5.68
N ASN A 91 7.03 -20.96 5.52
CA ASN A 91 8.44 -20.66 5.25
C ASN A 91 8.71 -20.52 3.73
N ASP A 92 9.97 -20.28 3.36
CA ASP A 92 10.38 -20.13 1.95
C ASP A 92 10.10 -21.39 1.12
N GLU A 93 10.16 -22.57 1.74
CA GLU A 93 9.79 -23.85 1.12
C GLU A 93 8.27 -24.11 1.10
N ARG A 94 7.47 -23.08 1.39
CA ARG A 94 5.99 -23.10 1.41
C ARG A 94 5.41 -24.16 2.36
N ARG A 95 6.16 -24.52 3.41
CA ARG A 95 5.66 -25.39 4.46
C ARG A 95 5.11 -24.56 5.62
N LEU A 96 4.07 -25.05 6.26
CA LEU A 96 3.45 -24.35 7.39
C LEU A 96 4.46 -24.15 8.53
N THR A 97 4.54 -22.93 9.05
CA THR A 97 5.24 -22.63 10.29
C THR A 97 4.36 -23.04 11.49
N GLU A 98 4.91 -23.00 12.70
CA GLU A 98 4.11 -23.20 13.93
C GLU A 98 2.91 -22.25 13.98
N THR A 99 3.10 -20.99 13.55
CA THR A 99 2.03 -20.00 13.47
C THR A 99 0.99 -20.37 12.43
N GLY A 100 1.41 -20.85 11.26
CA GLY A 100 0.50 -21.33 10.22
C GLY A 100 -0.31 -22.53 10.64
N VAL A 101 0.31 -23.47 11.38
CA VAL A 101 -0.40 -24.63 11.98
C VAL A 101 -1.40 -24.16 13.03
N ALA A 102 -1.02 -23.23 13.90
CA ALA A 102 -1.91 -22.69 14.92
C ALA A 102 -3.14 -21.98 14.31
N LEU A 103 -2.93 -21.16 13.28
CA LEU A 103 -4.02 -20.50 12.56
C LEU A 103 -4.96 -21.52 11.90
N LEU A 104 -4.39 -22.51 11.20
CA LEU A 104 -5.17 -23.57 10.58
C LEU A 104 -5.99 -24.36 11.62
N GLN A 105 -5.42 -24.63 12.79
CA GLN A 105 -6.13 -25.32 13.87
C GLN A 105 -7.31 -24.49 14.39
N ILE A 106 -7.16 -23.18 14.57
CA ILE A 106 -8.26 -22.28 14.97
C ILE A 106 -9.39 -22.36 13.92
N ALA A 107 -9.05 -22.26 12.64
CA ALA A 107 -10.02 -22.31 11.53
C ALA A 107 -10.76 -23.66 11.48
N LEU A 108 -10.05 -24.78 11.55
CA LEU A 108 -10.63 -26.13 11.49
C LEU A 108 -11.53 -26.45 12.69
N THR A 109 -11.20 -25.94 13.88
CA THR A 109 -11.98 -26.18 15.09
C THR A 109 -13.04 -25.10 15.34
N SER A 110 -13.06 -24.05 14.53
CA SER A 110 -13.90 -22.86 14.72
C SER A 110 -13.76 -22.23 16.12
N ASN A 111 -12.57 -22.33 16.71
CA ASN A 111 -12.29 -21.81 18.05
C ASN A 111 -11.84 -20.35 18.03
N PHE A 112 -12.75 -19.46 17.65
CA PHE A 112 -12.54 -18.01 17.57
C PHE A 112 -12.81 -17.29 18.90
N ASN A 113 -12.47 -17.91 20.05
CA ASN A 113 -12.67 -17.28 21.34
C ASN A 113 -11.91 -15.96 21.46
N THR A 114 -12.37 -15.08 22.35
CA THR A 114 -11.78 -13.76 22.63
C THR A 114 -11.03 -13.72 23.97
N SER A 115 -10.66 -14.87 24.51
CA SER A 115 -10.00 -15.01 25.82
C SER A 115 -8.53 -14.60 25.74
N ASN A 116 -8.26 -13.36 25.34
CA ASN A 116 -6.93 -12.77 25.28
C ASN A 116 -6.96 -11.31 25.75
N LEU A 117 -5.78 -10.77 26.00
CA LEU A 117 -5.59 -9.42 26.55
C LEU A 117 -6.30 -8.29 25.79
N LEU A 118 -6.52 -8.45 24.48
CA LEU A 118 -7.14 -7.44 23.64
C LEU A 118 -8.63 -7.72 23.37
N GLN A 119 -9.15 -8.84 23.87
CA GLN A 119 -10.54 -9.26 23.68
C GLN A 119 -10.98 -9.37 22.22
N ILE A 120 -10.05 -9.71 21.33
CA ILE A 120 -10.27 -9.92 19.89
C ILE A 120 -10.30 -11.43 19.59
N PRO A 121 -10.87 -11.87 18.42
CA PRO A 121 -10.86 -13.28 18.02
C PRO A 121 -9.44 -13.89 18.01
N ALA A 122 -9.34 -15.18 18.33
CA ALA A 122 -8.05 -15.87 18.48
C ALA A 122 -7.21 -15.86 17.20
N ASP A 123 -7.82 -15.97 16.02
CA ASP A 123 -7.16 -15.82 14.71
C ASP A 123 -6.66 -14.38 14.51
N SER A 124 -7.48 -13.38 14.82
CA SER A 124 -7.12 -11.97 14.73
C SER A 124 -5.98 -11.61 15.69
N PHE A 125 -5.95 -12.20 16.88
CA PHE A 125 -4.84 -12.05 17.81
C PHE A 125 -3.53 -12.66 17.27
N LEU A 126 -3.64 -13.75 16.52
CA LEU A 126 -2.49 -14.36 15.85
C LEU A 126 -2.00 -13.49 14.68
N TYR A 127 -2.92 -12.99 13.84
CA TYR A 127 -2.59 -12.02 12.78
C TYR A 127 -1.93 -10.76 13.33
N LEU A 128 -2.44 -10.22 14.45
CA LEU A 128 -1.82 -9.06 15.10
C LEU A 128 -0.37 -9.32 15.46
N LYS A 129 -0.06 -10.44 16.13
CA LYS A 129 1.31 -10.80 16.49
C LYS A 129 2.22 -10.89 15.26
N GLN A 130 1.70 -11.41 14.14
CA GLN A 130 2.47 -11.48 12.90
C GLN A 130 2.67 -10.09 12.29
N LEU A 131 1.63 -9.26 12.18
CA LEU A 131 1.74 -7.93 11.60
C LEU A 131 2.65 -6.98 12.38
N LEU A 132 2.75 -7.13 13.70
CA LEU A 132 3.74 -6.41 14.50
C LEU A 132 5.19 -6.77 14.13
N LYS A 133 5.41 -7.99 13.60
CA LYS A 133 6.74 -8.49 13.20
C LYS A 133 7.06 -8.23 11.72
N VAL A 134 6.04 -8.13 10.86
CA VAL A 134 6.23 -7.93 9.43
C VAL A 134 6.96 -6.63 9.17
N HIS A 135 8.04 -6.70 8.39
CA HIS A 135 8.78 -5.54 7.91
C HIS A 135 8.87 -5.54 6.38
N SER A 136 8.95 -4.36 5.79
CA SER A 136 9.17 -4.15 4.37
C SER A 136 10.55 -3.54 4.15
N PRO A 137 11.42 -4.14 3.32
CA PRO A 137 12.65 -3.49 2.93
C PRO A 137 12.35 -2.29 2.02
N ILE A 138 12.87 -1.13 2.35
CA ILE A 138 12.73 0.10 1.57
C ILE A 138 14.11 0.71 1.34
N ASN A 139 14.54 0.74 0.07
CA ASN A 139 15.86 1.23 -0.32
C ASN A 139 16.99 0.52 0.47
N SER A 140 17.64 1.22 1.41
CA SER A 140 18.68 0.67 2.28
C SER A 140 18.22 0.43 3.73
N GLY A 141 16.93 0.61 4.01
CA GLY A 141 16.35 0.49 5.34
C GLY A 141 15.17 -0.49 5.39
N TYR A 142 14.50 -0.48 6.52
CA TYR A 142 13.32 -1.29 6.79
C TYR A 142 12.23 -0.43 7.42
N VAL A 143 10.98 -0.80 7.21
CA VAL A 143 9.83 -0.21 7.88
C VAL A 143 8.86 -1.30 8.29
N ARG A 144 8.20 -1.16 9.44
CA ARG A 144 7.13 -2.04 9.90
C ARG A 144 5.78 -1.33 9.73
N PRO A 145 5.04 -1.61 8.65
CA PRO A 145 3.84 -0.86 8.29
C PRO A 145 2.78 -0.80 9.37
N TYR A 146 2.60 -1.90 10.12
CA TYR A 146 1.61 -1.93 11.18
C TYR A 146 2.00 -1.06 12.36
N ILE A 147 3.29 -0.99 12.69
CA ILE A 147 3.81 -0.09 13.74
C ILE A 147 3.69 1.38 13.31
N ILE A 148 3.95 1.69 12.04
CA ILE A 148 3.70 3.04 11.51
C ILE A 148 2.24 3.44 11.67
N LEU A 149 1.28 2.54 11.42
CA LEU A 149 -0.12 2.80 11.69
C LEU A 149 -0.38 3.06 13.20
N ILE A 150 0.24 2.27 14.09
CA ILE A 150 0.12 2.49 15.53
C ILE A 150 0.62 3.88 15.93
N MET A 151 1.81 4.27 15.46
CA MET A 151 2.37 5.60 15.73
C MET A 151 1.44 6.72 15.20
N ALA A 152 0.93 6.57 13.98
CA ALA A 152 0.01 7.54 13.39
C ALA A 152 -1.28 7.69 14.21
N LEU A 153 -1.92 6.58 14.58
CA LEU A 153 -3.18 6.61 15.33
C LEU A 153 -2.97 7.05 16.79
N ASN A 154 -1.83 6.73 17.41
CA ASN A 154 -1.47 7.23 18.73
C ASN A 154 -1.31 8.75 18.74
N ARG A 155 -0.66 9.33 17.73
CA ARG A 155 -0.44 10.77 17.62
C ARG A 155 -1.68 11.53 17.14
N LEU A 156 -2.33 11.03 16.08
CA LEU A 156 -3.37 11.77 15.34
C LEU A 156 -4.79 11.39 15.75
N GLY A 157 -4.97 10.32 16.54
CA GLY A 157 -6.24 9.74 16.97
C GLY A 157 -6.96 8.92 15.91
N GLU A 158 -7.12 9.45 14.72
CA GLU A 158 -7.73 8.80 13.57
C GLU A 158 -7.07 9.29 12.28
N LEU A 159 -7.28 8.56 11.17
CA LEU A 159 -6.90 8.99 9.82
C LEU A 159 -8.15 8.98 8.93
N SER A 160 -8.28 9.94 8.01
CA SER A 160 -9.21 9.80 6.89
C SER A 160 -8.72 8.70 5.93
N PHE A 161 -9.62 8.18 5.08
CA PHE A 161 -9.20 7.21 4.05
C PHE A 161 -8.17 7.79 3.09
N ASP A 162 -8.23 9.09 2.81
CA ASP A 162 -7.25 9.76 1.96
C ASP A 162 -5.88 9.88 2.64
N GLU A 163 -5.82 10.25 3.92
CA GLU A 163 -4.58 10.28 4.70
C GLU A 163 -3.95 8.88 4.81
N PHE A 164 -4.76 7.87 5.08
CA PHE A 164 -4.32 6.47 5.12
C PHE A 164 -3.83 5.98 3.76
N THR A 165 -4.50 6.37 2.67
CA THR A 165 -4.18 5.92 1.31
C THR A 165 -2.93 6.60 0.76
N TYR A 166 -2.86 7.92 0.89
CA TYR A 166 -1.93 8.73 0.13
C TYR A 166 -0.74 9.24 0.94
N LEU A 167 -0.85 9.30 2.26
CA LEU A 167 0.21 9.84 3.10
C LEU A 167 0.87 8.75 3.96
N LEU A 168 0.11 7.94 4.67
CA LEU A 168 0.68 6.95 5.57
C LEU A 168 1.74 6.03 4.92
N PRO A 169 1.57 5.50 3.69
CA PRO A 169 2.58 4.65 3.06
C PRO A 169 3.88 5.36 2.68
N LEU A 170 3.91 6.69 2.68
CA LEU A 170 5.12 7.49 2.43
C LEU A 170 6.03 7.60 3.66
N ALA A 171 5.58 7.14 4.82
CA ALA A 171 6.34 7.07 6.07
C ALA A 171 7.33 5.89 5.99
N ILE A 172 8.46 6.07 5.30
CA ILE A 172 9.43 5.03 4.96
C ILE A 172 10.65 4.97 5.87
N ASP A 173 10.89 5.99 6.66
CA ASP A 173 11.92 6.13 7.67
C ASP A 173 11.46 7.09 8.78
N GLU A 174 12.25 7.24 9.83
CA GLU A 174 11.88 8.04 11.00
C GLU A 174 11.63 9.51 10.65
N ALA A 175 12.51 10.13 9.86
CA ALA A 175 12.37 11.53 9.46
C ALA A 175 11.11 11.75 8.61
N LYS A 176 10.91 10.92 7.58
CA LYS A 176 9.73 10.99 6.72
C LYS A 176 8.44 10.71 7.48
N THR A 177 8.47 9.84 8.48
CA THR A 177 7.30 9.57 9.32
C THR A 177 6.88 10.81 10.11
N GLN A 178 7.83 11.54 10.71
CA GLN A 178 7.52 12.79 11.39
C GLN A 178 7.01 13.86 10.42
N ASP A 179 7.67 14.01 9.25
CA ASP A 179 7.23 14.94 8.19
C ASP A 179 5.79 14.65 7.74
N ILE A 180 5.42 13.38 7.62
CA ILE A 180 4.06 12.97 7.23
C ILE A 180 3.05 13.32 8.32
N PHE A 181 3.35 13.03 9.58
CA PHE A 181 2.42 13.36 10.67
C PHE A 181 2.23 14.87 10.82
N ASP A 182 3.31 15.65 10.74
CA ASP A 182 3.25 17.11 10.73
C ASP A 182 2.45 17.66 9.54
N SER A 183 2.61 17.02 8.37
CA SER A 183 1.86 17.41 7.17
C SER A 183 0.37 17.12 7.31
N ILE A 184 -0.01 15.98 7.90
CA ILE A 184 -1.42 15.67 8.19
C ILE A 184 -2.02 16.72 9.14
N GLU A 185 -1.32 17.09 10.21
CA GLU A 185 -1.78 18.14 11.14
C GLU A 185 -1.94 19.50 10.46
N LYS A 186 -0.99 19.88 9.59
CA LYS A 186 -1.08 21.11 8.77
C LYS A 186 -2.27 21.09 7.83
N ILE A 187 -2.48 19.98 7.10
CA ILE A 187 -3.61 19.82 6.17
C ILE A 187 -4.95 19.95 6.92
N ARG A 188 -5.07 19.31 8.08
CA ARG A 188 -6.26 19.41 8.94
C ARG A 188 -6.49 20.82 9.46
N GLY A 189 -5.42 21.58 9.67
CA GLY A 189 -5.46 23.01 10.01
C GLY A 189 -5.72 23.94 8.81
N GLY A 190 -5.98 23.40 7.61
CA GLY A 190 -6.24 24.18 6.39
C GLY A 190 -4.98 24.72 5.70
N ASN A 191 -3.79 24.23 6.07
CA ASN A 191 -2.51 24.65 5.52
C ASN A 191 -1.86 23.54 4.70
N GLY A 192 -1.99 23.62 3.38
CA GLY A 192 -1.45 22.64 2.45
C GLY A 192 -2.46 21.57 2.01
N THR A 193 -2.02 20.71 1.13
CA THR A 193 -2.83 19.62 0.53
C THR A 193 -2.06 18.31 0.48
N ILE A 194 -2.80 17.21 0.34
CA ILE A 194 -2.22 15.87 0.12
C ILE A 194 -1.32 15.87 -1.13
N ASP A 195 -1.76 16.50 -2.22
CA ASP A 195 -1.03 16.51 -3.47
C ASP A 195 0.30 17.28 -3.36
N GLU A 196 0.30 18.42 -2.68
CA GLU A 196 1.53 19.19 -2.38
C GLU A 196 2.49 18.37 -1.51
N THR A 197 1.99 17.67 -0.51
CA THR A 197 2.82 16.81 0.36
C THR A 197 3.48 15.69 -0.44
N ILE A 198 2.73 15.00 -1.30
CA ILE A 198 3.29 13.95 -2.18
C ILE A 198 4.36 14.53 -3.09
N ILE A 199 4.07 15.68 -3.76
CA ILE A 199 5.03 16.35 -4.66
C ILE A 199 6.32 16.69 -3.91
N ASN A 200 6.21 17.29 -2.74
CA ASN A 200 7.39 17.69 -1.96
C ASN A 200 8.25 16.48 -1.58
N ILE A 201 7.64 15.39 -1.11
CA ILE A 201 8.37 14.16 -0.78
C ILE A 201 9.09 13.57 -2.01
N LEU A 202 8.41 13.53 -3.16
CA LEU A 202 9.02 13.01 -4.38
C LEU A 202 10.16 13.93 -4.86
N MET A 203 9.96 15.25 -4.86
CA MET A 203 10.97 16.21 -5.31
C MET A 203 12.19 16.30 -4.38
N ASP A 204 12.06 15.91 -3.11
CA ASP A 204 13.19 15.79 -2.18
C ASP A 204 14.07 14.56 -2.44
N MET A 205 13.59 13.58 -3.19
CA MET A 205 14.34 12.35 -3.46
C MET A 205 15.41 12.60 -4.55
N PRO A 206 16.68 12.21 -4.34
CA PRO A 206 17.77 12.48 -5.27
C PRO A 206 17.54 11.96 -6.70
N ASN A 207 16.88 10.81 -6.86
CA ASN A 207 16.57 10.26 -8.17
C ASN A 207 15.49 11.04 -8.93
N TYR A 208 14.59 11.72 -8.24
CA TYR A 208 13.61 12.62 -8.87
C TYR A 208 14.25 13.96 -9.22
N GLN A 209 15.17 14.45 -8.42
CA GLN A 209 15.97 15.64 -8.74
C GLN A 209 16.84 15.40 -9.99
N GLU A 210 17.58 14.28 -10.03
CA GLU A 210 18.36 13.88 -11.22
C GLU A 210 17.48 13.77 -12.46
N ALA A 211 16.29 13.16 -12.36
CA ALA A 211 15.35 13.01 -13.46
C ALA A 211 14.80 14.36 -13.95
N LEU A 212 14.50 15.29 -13.04
CA LEU A 212 14.09 16.64 -13.39
C LEU A 212 15.21 17.40 -14.12
N ASP A 213 16.44 17.32 -13.62
CA ASP A 213 17.60 17.96 -14.26
C ASP A 213 17.81 17.43 -15.69
N ILE A 214 17.65 16.11 -15.92
CA ILE A 214 17.69 15.53 -17.26
C ILE A 214 16.61 16.12 -18.16
N LEU A 215 15.37 16.24 -17.68
CA LEU A 215 14.26 16.81 -18.45
C LEU A 215 14.49 18.27 -18.80
N LEU A 216 15.04 19.05 -17.87
CA LEU A 216 15.31 20.48 -18.07
C LEU A 216 16.47 20.72 -19.03
N ALA A 217 17.51 19.89 -18.98
CA ALA A 217 18.72 20.04 -19.79
C ALA A 217 18.58 19.57 -21.25
N ASN A 218 17.54 18.81 -21.60
CA ASN A 218 17.39 18.18 -22.90
C ASN A 218 16.12 18.62 -23.64
N ASP A 219 16.13 18.48 -24.95
CA ASP A 219 14.92 18.52 -25.78
C ASP A 219 14.01 17.33 -25.39
N VAL A 220 12.71 17.60 -25.30
CA VAL A 220 11.76 16.57 -24.88
C VAL A 220 11.46 15.60 -26.02
N THR A 221 12.01 14.41 -25.93
CA THR A 221 11.79 13.26 -26.83
C THR A 221 11.09 12.11 -26.10
N GLU A 222 10.65 11.08 -26.85
CA GLU A 222 10.08 9.89 -26.25
C GLU A 222 11.10 9.18 -25.33
N ASP A 223 12.38 9.16 -25.72
CA ASP A 223 13.45 8.55 -24.93
C ASP A 223 13.69 9.30 -23.63
N VAL A 224 13.74 10.64 -23.66
CA VAL A 224 13.87 11.47 -22.44
C VAL A 224 12.67 11.23 -21.52
N ILE A 225 11.45 11.23 -22.03
CA ILE A 225 10.25 10.98 -21.22
C ILE A 225 10.26 9.58 -20.60
N THR A 226 10.69 8.56 -21.33
CA THR A 226 10.77 7.19 -20.78
C THR A 226 11.87 7.03 -19.73
N GLU A 227 12.97 7.77 -19.89
CA GLU A 227 14.05 7.82 -18.91
C GLU A 227 13.61 8.50 -17.60
N VAL A 228 13.08 9.72 -17.70
CA VAL A 228 12.65 10.51 -16.54
C VAL A 228 11.35 9.97 -15.90
N GLY A 229 10.61 9.15 -16.61
CA GLY A 229 9.39 8.49 -16.12
C GLY A 229 9.69 7.46 -15.04
N MET A 230 10.88 6.88 -15.02
CA MET A 230 11.36 5.95 -13.99
C MET A 230 10.37 4.81 -13.68
N ASN A 231 9.78 4.18 -14.70
CA ASN A 231 8.83 3.11 -14.45
C ASN A 231 9.52 1.82 -14.01
N ARG A 232 9.20 1.33 -12.80
CA ARG A 232 9.79 0.13 -12.21
C ARG A 232 9.59 -1.15 -13.04
N LYS A 233 8.45 -1.28 -13.75
CA LYS A 233 8.11 -2.50 -14.49
C LYS A 233 8.67 -2.50 -15.92
N SER A 234 8.50 -1.41 -16.63
CA SER A 234 8.96 -1.23 -18.01
C SER A 234 8.81 0.24 -18.42
N SER A 235 9.82 0.79 -19.07
CA SER A 235 9.80 2.14 -19.66
C SER A 235 8.68 2.32 -20.71
N ASN A 236 8.22 1.23 -21.34
CA ASN A 236 7.11 1.27 -22.28
C ASN A 236 5.81 1.87 -21.71
N TYR A 237 5.60 1.76 -20.39
CA TYR A 237 4.45 2.40 -19.75
C TYR A 237 4.54 3.93 -19.70
N ASP A 238 5.72 4.49 -19.91
CA ASP A 238 5.93 5.94 -19.89
C ASP A 238 5.88 6.58 -21.29
N LYS A 239 6.00 5.82 -22.38
CA LYS A 239 5.89 6.33 -23.76
C LYS A 239 4.65 7.18 -24.04
N PRO A 240 3.44 6.84 -23.56
CA PRO A 240 2.25 7.67 -23.78
C PRO A 240 2.38 9.11 -23.25
N TYR A 241 3.24 9.34 -22.24
CA TYR A 241 3.43 10.68 -21.67
C TYR A 241 4.13 11.64 -22.62
N PHE A 242 4.92 11.16 -23.58
CA PHE A 242 5.48 12.03 -24.63
C PHE A 242 4.36 12.63 -25.50
N LYS A 243 3.40 11.81 -25.91
CA LYS A 243 2.23 12.29 -26.67
C LYS A 243 1.38 13.26 -25.85
N LEU A 244 1.23 12.98 -24.53
CA LEU A 244 0.53 13.87 -23.61
C LEU A 244 1.24 15.23 -23.49
N TYR A 245 2.57 15.23 -23.35
CA TYR A 245 3.38 16.46 -23.31
C TYR A 245 3.15 17.32 -24.55
N LYS A 246 3.21 16.72 -25.76
CA LYS A 246 2.97 17.42 -27.02
C LYS A 246 1.52 17.93 -27.15
N ALA A 247 0.54 17.15 -26.73
CA ALA A 247 -0.87 17.57 -26.77
C ALA A 247 -1.15 18.74 -25.79
N LEU A 248 -0.48 18.79 -24.64
CA LEU A 248 -0.54 19.94 -23.73
C LEU A 248 0.05 21.20 -24.36
N GLN A 249 1.22 21.10 -25.02
CA GLN A 249 1.82 22.23 -25.75
C GLN A 249 0.88 22.75 -26.83
N ASP A 250 0.23 21.86 -27.60
CA ASP A 250 -0.70 22.23 -28.68
C ASP A 250 -1.94 22.99 -28.11
N VAL A 251 -2.51 22.54 -26.98
CA VAL A 251 -3.61 23.26 -26.32
C VAL A 251 -3.18 24.64 -25.86
N ILE A 252 -1.99 24.78 -25.28
CA ILE A 252 -1.45 26.07 -24.83
C ILE A 252 -1.27 27.02 -26.00
N ALA A 253 -0.72 26.52 -27.10
CA ALA A 253 -0.38 27.32 -28.29
C ALA A 253 -1.62 27.74 -29.09
N THR A 254 -2.58 26.83 -29.28
CA THR A 254 -3.72 27.03 -30.21
C THR A 254 -5.02 27.44 -29.55
N ARG A 255 -5.24 27.00 -28.31
CA ARG A 255 -6.50 27.18 -27.56
C ARG A 255 -7.74 26.78 -28.38
N SER A 256 -7.59 25.75 -29.20
CA SER A 256 -8.64 25.29 -30.13
C SER A 256 -9.43 24.11 -29.58
N ASP A 257 -10.66 23.95 -30.07
CA ASP A 257 -11.50 22.79 -29.74
C ASP A 257 -10.84 21.49 -30.20
N ALA A 258 -10.22 21.49 -31.38
CA ALA A 258 -9.52 20.33 -31.91
C ALA A 258 -8.35 19.89 -31.00
N ALA A 259 -7.54 20.84 -30.50
CA ALA A 259 -6.45 20.55 -29.59
C ALA A 259 -6.99 20.02 -28.23
N ALA A 260 -8.05 20.59 -27.69
CA ALA A 260 -8.67 20.13 -26.47
C ALA A 260 -9.21 18.69 -26.58
N ILE A 261 -9.90 18.37 -27.67
CA ILE A 261 -10.39 17.02 -27.96
C ILE A 261 -9.22 16.04 -28.13
N ASN A 262 -8.16 16.44 -28.86
CA ASN A 262 -6.95 15.63 -29.01
C ASN A 262 -6.28 15.35 -27.66
N LEU A 263 -6.09 16.37 -26.81
CA LEU A 263 -5.54 16.22 -25.45
C LEU A 263 -6.36 15.23 -24.63
N PHE A 264 -7.69 15.37 -24.60
CA PHE A 264 -8.56 14.46 -23.85
C PHE A 264 -8.45 13.00 -24.33
N ASN A 265 -8.35 12.79 -25.64
CA ASN A 265 -8.17 11.46 -26.22
C ASN A 265 -6.75 10.90 -25.92
N THR A 266 -5.73 11.75 -25.95
CA THR A 266 -4.36 11.37 -25.60
C THR A 266 -4.26 10.94 -24.15
N VAL A 267 -4.92 11.63 -23.21
CA VAL A 267 -4.99 11.23 -21.80
C VAL A 267 -5.54 9.80 -21.61
N LYS A 268 -6.42 9.32 -22.49
CA LYS A 268 -6.92 7.93 -22.44
C LYS A 268 -5.83 6.89 -22.72
N THR A 269 -4.76 7.26 -23.37
CA THR A 269 -3.64 6.34 -23.67
C THR A 269 -2.69 6.14 -22.49
N VAL A 270 -2.77 7.03 -21.49
CA VAL A 270 -2.05 6.89 -20.23
C VAL A 270 -2.70 5.79 -19.41
N SER A 271 -1.89 4.99 -18.73
CA SER A 271 -2.37 3.77 -18.06
C SER A 271 -3.29 4.04 -16.85
N GLY A 272 -4.31 3.21 -16.72
CA GLY A 272 -5.05 2.96 -15.49
C GLY A 272 -5.68 4.20 -14.84
N LYS A 273 -5.54 4.26 -13.50
CA LYS A 273 -6.09 5.35 -12.67
C LYS A 273 -5.46 6.71 -12.95
N SER A 274 -4.20 6.74 -13.43
CA SER A 274 -3.53 8.00 -13.82
C SER A 274 -4.31 8.75 -14.90
N SER A 275 -4.92 8.04 -15.87
CA SER A 275 -5.77 8.67 -16.89
C SER A 275 -6.96 9.43 -16.27
N ILE A 276 -7.58 8.89 -15.23
CA ILE A 276 -8.70 9.54 -14.54
C ILE A 276 -8.22 10.81 -13.83
N LEU A 277 -7.09 10.75 -13.13
CA LEU A 277 -6.50 11.89 -12.42
C LEU A 277 -6.13 13.02 -13.38
N TRP A 278 -5.47 12.68 -14.52
CA TRP A 278 -5.19 13.66 -15.56
C TRP A 278 -6.44 14.32 -16.12
N LYS A 279 -7.52 13.57 -16.40
CA LYS A 279 -8.79 14.14 -16.86
C LYS A 279 -9.40 15.07 -15.83
N GLN A 280 -9.42 14.68 -14.56
CA GLN A 280 -9.95 15.52 -13.49
C GLN A 280 -9.17 16.83 -13.35
N TYR A 281 -7.86 16.77 -13.46
CA TYR A 281 -7.00 17.94 -13.34
C TYR A 281 -7.08 18.87 -14.56
N LEU A 282 -7.07 18.31 -15.78
CA LEU A 282 -7.00 19.10 -17.01
C LEU A 282 -8.36 19.58 -17.53
N PHE A 283 -9.46 18.95 -17.14
CA PHE A 283 -10.77 19.23 -17.66
C PHE A 283 -11.80 19.37 -16.54
N ASN A 284 -12.78 20.25 -16.75
CA ASN A 284 -13.90 20.36 -15.81
C ASN A 284 -14.93 19.22 -15.98
N THR A 285 -14.55 18.13 -16.65
CA THR A 285 -15.39 16.97 -16.93
C THR A 285 -14.53 15.73 -17.25
N THR A 286 -15.08 14.56 -16.96
CA THR A 286 -14.52 13.26 -17.40
C THR A 286 -15.28 12.65 -18.57
N LEU A 287 -16.36 13.32 -19.03
CA LEU A 287 -17.27 12.81 -20.05
C LEU A 287 -16.78 13.15 -21.45
N THR A 288 -16.48 12.13 -22.26
CA THR A 288 -16.05 12.29 -23.66
C THR A 288 -17.06 13.06 -24.51
N SER A 289 -18.36 12.79 -24.32
CA SER A 289 -19.42 13.47 -25.07
C SER A 289 -19.46 14.97 -24.82
N ARG A 290 -19.15 15.40 -23.59
CA ARG A 290 -19.09 16.82 -23.23
C ARG A 290 -17.88 17.49 -23.87
N VAL A 291 -16.71 16.86 -23.83
CA VAL A 291 -15.51 17.42 -24.46
C VAL A 291 -15.67 17.51 -26.00
N ASN A 292 -16.25 16.50 -26.62
CA ASN A 292 -16.52 16.54 -28.07
C ASN A 292 -17.51 17.63 -28.48
N ARG A 293 -18.46 18.01 -27.60
CA ARG A 293 -19.43 19.06 -27.87
C ARG A 293 -18.90 20.46 -27.58
N ASP A 294 -18.24 20.60 -26.43
CA ASP A 294 -17.90 21.92 -25.84
C ASP A 294 -16.41 22.29 -26.04
N GLY A 295 -15.59 21.35 -26.58
CA GLY A 295 -14.22 21.59 -26.98
C GLY A 295 -13.34 22.24 -25.91
N PHE A 296 -12.65 23.33 -26.28
CA PHE A 296 -11.75 24.06 -25.40
C PHE A 296 -12.42 24.64 -24.13
N ALA A 297 -13.73 24.92 -24.17
CA ALA A 297 -14.47 25.39 -22.99
C ALA A 297 -14.49 24.37 -21.82
N THR A 298 -14.16 23.11 -22.09
CA THR A 298 -14.03 22.07 -21.05
C THR A 298 -12.64 22.05 -20.39
N VAL A 299 -11.67 22.75 -20.92
CA VAL A 299 -10.31 22.83 -20.35
C VAL A 299 -10.34 23.62 -19.05
N ASN A 300 -9.70 23.09 -18.01
CA ASN A 300 -9.57 23.76 -16.74
C ASN A 300 -8.51 24.88 -16.81
N SER A 301 -8.95 26.06 -17.18
CA SER A 301 -8.07 27.23 -17.32
C SER A 301 -7.32 27.62 -16.02
N CYS A 302 -7.80 27.17 -14.87
CA CYS A 302 -7.13 27.39 -13.57
C CYS A 302 -6.01 26.37 -13.28
N ALA A 303 -5.91 25.28 -14.07
CA ALA A 303 -4.84 24.31 -13.88
C ALA A 303 -3.48 24.98 -14.20
N ARG A 304 -2.53 24.86 -13.28
CA ARG A 304 -1.24 25.54 -13.33
C ARG A 304 -0.47 25.24 -14.63
N ILE A 305 -0.56 24.03 -15.14
CA ILE A 305 0.13 23.61 -16.37
C ILE A 305 -0.21 24.47 -17.60
N PHE A 306 -1.40 25.11 -17.64
CA PHE A 306 -1.81 25.99 -18.72
C PHE A 306 -1.40 27.48 -18.49
N ASN A 307 -0.79 27.78 -17.35
CA ASN A 307 -0.43 29.14 -16.91
C ASN A 307 1.06 29.29 -16.59
N CYS A 308 1.90 28.38 -17.08
CA CYS A 308 3.34 28.45 -16.93
C CYS A 308 3.93 29.62 -17.75
N ALA A 309 4.87 30.36 -17.16
CA ALA A 309 5.44 31.58 -17.76
C ALA A 309 6.40 31.25 -18.90
N ASP A 310 7.11 30.11 -18.83
CA ASP A 310 8.09 29.69 -19.80
C ASP A 310 8.18 28.15 -19.93
N GLU A 311 9.04 27.68 -20.81
CA GLU A 311 9.25 26.25 -21.07
C GLU A 311 9.82 25.52 -19.84
N THR A 312 10.68 26.16 -19.07
CA THR A 312 11.29 25.58 -17.85
C THR A 312 10.23 25.33 -16.78
N GLU A 313 9.35 26.30 -16.56
CA GLU A 313 8.23 26.14 -15.64
C GLU A 313 7.26 25.07 -16.15
N PHE A 314 6.96 25.03 -17.45
CA PHE A 314 6.10 24.03 -18.06
C PHE A 314 6.67 22.60 -17.91
N LYS A 315 7.96 22.39 -18.20
CA LYS A 315 8.65 21.11 -18.01
C LYS A 315 8.60 20.68 -16.54
N THR A 316 8.86 21.60 -15.62
CA THR A 316 8.84 21.36 -14.17
C THR A 316 7.46 20.97 -13.70
N GLU A 317 6.43 21.69 -14.10
CA GLU A 317 5.04 21.40 -13.72
C GLU A 317 4.56 20.09 -14.33
N PHE A 318 4.87 19.83 -15.61
CA PHE A 318 4.58 18.54 -16.25
C PHE A 318 5.23 17.37 -15.50
N PHE A 319 6.50 17.50 -15.11
CA PHE A 319 7.24 16.48 -14.37
C PHE A 319 6.57 16.19 -13.01
N LYS A 320 6.22 17.23 -12.25
CA LYS A 320 5.54 17.12 -10.98
C LYS A 320 4.21 16.38 -11.12
N LEU A 321 3.38 16.76 -12.08
CA LEU A 321 2.07 16.15 -12.32
C LEU A 321 2.19 14.69 -12.79
N LEU A 322 3.14 14.40 -13.68
CA LEU A 322 3.42 13.04 -14.16
C LEU A 322 3.69 12.11 -12.97
N HIS A 323 4.58 12.51 -12.07
CA HIS A 323 4.96 11.70 -10.92
C HIS A 323 3.91 11.69 -9.82
N LEU A 324 3.21 12.80 -9.58
CA LEU A 324 2.08 12.86 -8.66
C LEU A 324 0.99 11.85 -9.04
N PHE A 325 0.56 11.86 -10.30
CA PHE A 325 -0.54 10.98 -10.71
C PHE A 325 -0.13 9.50 -10.80
N LYS A 326 1.13 9.23 -11.15
CA LYS A 326 1.69 7.87 -11.03
C LYS A 326 1.74 7.41 -9.56
N ALA A 327 2.20 8.24 -8.66
CA ALA A 327 2.26 7.95 -7.24
C ALA A 327 0.85 7.75 -6.66
N LYS A 328 -0.10 8.64 -6.91
CA LYS A 328 -1.50 8.49 -6.45
C LYS A 328 -2.15 7.22 -7.00
N SER A 329 -1.90 6.87 -8.26
CA SER A 329 -2.38 5.62 -8.85
C SER A 329 -1.84 4.39 -8.10
N THR A 330 -0.54 4.38 -7.79
CA THR A 330 0.12 3.30 -7.06
C THR A 330 -0.38 3.21 -5.62
N LEU A 331 -0.43 4.33 -4.90
CA LEU A 331 -0.90 4.40 -3.52
C LEU A 331 -2.37 3.95 -3.39
N SER A 332 -3.22 4.38 -4.34
CA SER A 332 -4.61 3.91 -4.42
C SER A 332 -4.73 2.40 -4.70
N ASP A 333 -3.76 1.81 -5.40
CA ASP A 333 -3.70 0.36 -5.57
C ASP A 333 -3.29 -0.35 -4.27
N TYR A 334 -2.41 0.26 -3.49
CA TYR A 334 -1.95 -0.29 -2.20
C TYR A 334 -2.97 -0.13 -1.07
N PHE A 335 -3.89 0.83 -1.15
CA PHE A 335 -4.94 1.02 -0.16
C PHE A 335 -5.71 -0.27 0.14
N ASP A 336 -6.19 -0.95 -0.91
CA ASP A 336 -6.99 -2.17 -0.72
C ASP A 336 -6.17 -3.32 -0.13
N LEU A 337 -4.88 -3.42 -0.49
CA LEU A 337 -3.97 -4.40 0.10
C LEU A 337 -3.74 -4.10 1.58
N ASN A 338 -3.24 -2.92 1.92
CA ASN A 338 -2.92 -2.53 3.29
C ASN A 338 -4.15 -2.67 4.21
N ARG A 339 -5.32 -2.20 3.73
CA ARG A 339 -6.58 -2.33 4.47
C ARG A 339 -6.93 -3.78 4.77
N ARG A 340 -6.78 -4.70 3.80
CA ARG A 340 -7.10 -6.13 4.00
C ARG A 340 -6.23 -6.75 5.07
N TYR A 341 -4.91 -6.52 5.00
CA TYR A 341 -3.99 -7.00 6.01
C TYR A 341 -4.31 -6.44 7.40
N PHE A 342 -4.49 -5.14 7.52
CA PHE A 342 -4.77 -4.52 8.82
C PHE A 342 -6.11 -4.96 9.41
N LYS A 343 -7.13 -5.16 8.59
CA LYS A 343 -8.44 -5.69 9.04
C LYS A 343 -8.38 -7.10 9.62
N THR A 344 -7.37 -7.91 9.27
CA THR A 344 -7.27 -9.27 9.84
C THR A 344 -7.04 -9.28 11.35
N THR A 345 -6.62 -8.15 11.92
CA THR A 345 -6.30 -8.06 13.35
C THR A 345 -7.51 -7.76 14.24
N ASP A 346 -8.64 -7.35 13.65
CA ASP A 346 -9.82 -6.83 14.38
C ASP A 346 -9.51 -5.73 15.42
N THR A 347 -8.34 -5.11 15.34
CA THR A 347 -7.94 -3.98 16.18
C THR A 347 -8.21 -2.63 15.53
N VAL A 348 -8.40 -2.61 14.20
CA VAL A 348 -8.52 -1.41 13.37
C VAL A 348 -9.88 -1.35 12.70
N LEU A 349 -10.59 -0.27 12.94
CA LEU A 349 -11.91 0.02 12.35
C LEU A 349 -11.74 0.88 11.10
N PHE A 350 -12.28 0.39 9.97
CA PHE A 350 -12.36 1.11 8.69
C PHE A 350 -13.82 1.41 8.39
N GLN A 351 -14.32 2.53 8.90
CA GLN A 351 -15.74 2.90 8.76
C GLN A 351 -15.89 4.42 8.62
N ASP A 352 -16.95 4.85 7.99
CA ASP A 352 -17.35 6.25 7.83
C ASP A 352 -16.24 7.15 7.25
N GLY A 353 -15.42 6.59 6.33
CA GLY A 353 -14.30 7.30 5.73
C GLY A 353 -13.08 7.47 6.63
N LYS A 354 -13.05 6.80 7.77
CA LYS A 354 -12.01 6.93 8.81
C LYS A 354 -11.39 5.59 9.17
N VAL A 355 -10.15 5.66 9.65
CA VAL A 355 -9.35 4.57 10.20
C VAL A 355 -9.01 4.92 11.63
N LYS A 356 -9.37 4.07 12.58
CA LYS A 356 -9.08 4.25 14.01
C LYS A 356 -8.96 2.89 14.70
N PHE A 357 -8.37 2.87 15.89
CA PHE A 357 -8.40 1.67 16.72
C PHE A 357 -9.75 1.50 17.42
N ASP A 358 -10.10 0.26 17.72
CA ASP A 358 -11.10 -0.04 18.74
C ASP A 358 -10.54 0.30 20.14
N ILE A 359 -11.43 0.41 21.12
CA ILE A 359 -11.15 0.97 22.46
C ILE A 359 -10.02 0.23 23.17
N ILE A 360 -10.14 -1.09 23.33
CA ILE A 360 -9.15 -1.91 24.05
C ILE A 360 -7.79 -1.92 23.32
N PRO A 361 -7.72 -2.21 22.01
CA PRO A 361 -6.49 -2.07 21.22
C PRO A 361 -5.86 -0.67 21.29
N ASN A 362 -6.64 0.41 21.24
CA ASN A 362 -6.11 1.78 21.37
C ASN A 362 -5.38 1.97 22.69
N CYS A 363 -5.99 1.56 23.80
CA CYS A 363 -5.37 1.66 25.13
C CYS A 363 -4.10 0.82 25.25
N PHE A 364 -4.13 -0.40 24.70
CA PHE A 364 -2.95 -1.28 24.66
C PHE A 364 -1.81 -0.64 23.89
N PHE A 365 -2.05 -0.12 22.67
CA PHE A 365 -1.02 0.49 21.85
C PHE A 365 -0.48 1.80 22.43
N LYS A 366 -1.29 2.57 23.17
CA LYS A 366 -0.80 3.74 23.90
C LYS A 366 0.13 3.37 25.05
N ILE A 367 -0.14 2.26 25.74
CA ILE A 367 0.77 1.74 26.80
C ILE A 367 2.07 1.21 26.18
N ALA A 368 1.98 0.55 25.02
CA ALA A 368 3.11 -0.08 24.31
C ALA A 368 3.89 0.89 23.41
N GLU A 369 3.53 2.16 23.34
CA GLU A 369 3.98 3.11 22.30
C GLU A 369 5.50 3.19 22.20
N GLU A 370 6.19 3.41 23.32
CA GLU A 370 7.64 3.57 23.31
C GLU A 370 8.37 2.33 22.78
N SER A 371 8.00 1.16 23.27
CA SER A 371 8.63 -0.10 22.86
C SER A 371 8.32 -0.49 21.41
N LEU A 372 7.09 -0.22 20.94
CA LEU A 372 6.73 -0.47 19.55
C LEU A 372 7.41 0.52 18.59
N THR A 373 7.46 1.80 18.93
CA THR A 373 8.14 2.82 18.13
C THR A 373 9.63 2.47 17.91
N ALA A 374 10.29 1.94 18.94
CA ALA A 374 11.68 1.49 18.83
C ALA A 374 11.89 0.36 17.79
N LEU A 375 10.84 -0.37 17.44
CA LEU A 375 10.89 -1.46 16.45
C LEU A 375 10.58 -0.99 15.03
N ALA A 376 10.05 0.22 14.84
CA ALA A 376 9.45 0.67 13.58
C ALA A 376 10.36 0.52 12.34
N TYR A 377 11.67 0.71 12.52
CA TYR A 377 12.65 0.73 11.41
C TYR A 377 13.74 -0.34 11.57
N THR A 378 13.47 -1.39 12.33
CA THR A 378 14.46 -2.46 12.58
C THR A 378 14.20 -3.68 11.68
N SER A 379 15.28 -4.40 11.35
CA SER A 379 15.27 -5.70 10.68
C SER A 379 15.49 -6.86 11.64
N ASP A 380 15.16 -6.70 12.92
CA ASP A 380 15.49 -7.71 13.94
C ASP A 380 14.88 -9.08 13.62
N ASP A 381 15.71 -9.99 13.13
CA ASP A 381 15.33 -11.37 12.80
C ASP A 381 14.93 -12.17 14.05
N ASN A 382 15.41 -11.78 15.25
CA ASN A 382 15.01 -12.43 16.49
C ASN A 382 13.55 -12.11 16.82
N LEU A 383 13.06 -10.91 16.46
CA LEU A 383 11.65 -10.56 16.62
C LEU A 383 10.73 -11.54 15.86
N MET A 384 11.14 -12.01 14.68
CA MET A 384 10.36 -12.98 13.90
C MET A 384 10.19 -14.32 14.63
N LYS A 385 11.10 -14.69 15.53
CA LYS A 385 11.02 -15.92 16.34
C LYS A 385 10.15 -15.76 17.58
N ASN A 386 9.83 -14.54 18.00
CA ASN A 386 9.00 -14.29 19.16
C ASN A 386 7.55 -14.69 18.90
N THR A 387 6.96 -15.44 19.81
CA THR A 387 5.60 -16.00 19.67
C THR A 387 4.59 -15.38 20.62
N SER A 388 5.00 -14.92 21.80
CA SER A 388 4.11 -14.24 22.73
C SER A 388 4.01 -12.75 22.44
N LEU A 389 2.86 -12.13 22.71
CA LEU A 389 2.69 -10.68 22.54
C LEU A 389 3.67 -9.90 23.45
N GLU A 390 3.90 -10.36 24.67
CA GLU A 390 4.85 -9.78 25.60
C GLU A 390 6.29 -9.77 25.04
N SER A 391 6.73 -10.88 24.43
CA SER A 391 8.07 -10.95 23.83
C SER A 391 8.21 -10.10 22.58
N ILE A 392 7.12 -9.89 21.81
CA ILE A 392 7.11 -9.04 20.62
C ILE A 392 7.15 -7.56 21.04
N VAL A 393 6.35 -7.18 22.01
CA VAL A 393 6.24 -5.80 22.51
C VAL A 393 7.42 -5.43 23.42
N GLY A 394 8.12 -6.42 23.97
CA GLY A 394 9.26 -6.20 24.88
C GLY A 394 8.89 -5.77 26.29
N THR A 395 7.59 -5.76 26.62
CA THR A 395 7.09 -5.42 27.95
C THR A 395 5.82 -6.20 28.27
N LYS A 396 5.64 -6.46 29.57
CA LYS A 396 4.42 -7.12 30.06
C LYS A 396 3.35 -6.07 30.33
N ILE A 397 2.26 -6.15 29.61
CA ILE A 397 1.08 -5.31 29.81
C ILE A 397 -0.03 -6.20 30.42
N THR A 398 -0.68 -5.70 31.45
CA THR A 398 -1.75 -6.40 32.15
C THR A 398 -3.12 -5.83 31.79
N GLU A 399 -4.15 -6.63 31.94
CA GLU A 399 -5.53 -6.22 31.73
C GLU A 399 -5.91 -5.01 32.61
N ASN A 400 -5.46 -4.99 33.88
CA ASN A 400 -5.69 -3.86 34.78
C ASN A 400 -5.06 -2.54 34.25
N GLN A 401 -3.90 -2.59 33.62
CA GLN A 401 -3.29 -1.41 33.01
C GLN A 401 -4.10 -0.91 31.83
N ILE A 402 -4.63 -1.82 30.99
CA ILE A 402 -5.51 -1.47 29.88
C ILE A 402 -6.79 -0.83 30.40
N PHE A 403 -7.44 -1.41 31.39
CA PHE A 403 -8.67 -0.87 31.96
C PHE A 403 -8.46 0.49 32.63
N ALA A 404 -7.35 0.68 33.34
CA ALA A 404 -6.99 1.99 33.87
C ALA A 404 -6.80 3.04 32.76
N LYS A 405 -6.21 2.63 31.62
CA LYS A 405 -6.04 3.51 30.45
C LYS A 405 -7.37 3.81 29.75
N VAL A 406 -8.33 2.86 29.73
CA VAL A 406 -9.70 3.11 29.25
C VAL A 406 -10.39 4.15 30.13
N GLU A 407 -10.31 4.03 31.45
CA GLU A 407 -10.88 5.02 32.38
C GLU A 407 -10.25 6.39 32.16
N GLU A 408 -8.92 6.47 32.00
CA GLU A 408 -8.18 7.70 31.75
C GLU A 408 -8.62 8.42 30.47
N ILE A 409 -8.72 7.68 29.35
CA ILE A 409 -8.97 8.27 28.04
C ILE A 409 -10.47 8.53 27.78
N TYR A 410 -11.32 7.59 28.18
CA TYR A 410 -12.74 7.60 27.81
C TYR A 410 -13.68 7.96 28.98
N GLY A 411 -13.18 8.06 30.19
CA GLY A 411 -13.99 8.36 31.38
C GLY A 411 -14.97 7.27 31.78
N VAL A 412 -14.79 6.04 31.28
CA VAL A 412 -15.70 4.90 31.48
C VAL A 412 -15.08 3.90 32.44
N GLN A 413 -15.78 3.60 33.55
CA GLN A 413 -15.36 2.53 34.45
C GLN A 413 -15.71 1.17 33.87
N VAL A 414 -14.71 0.43 33.41
CA VAL A 414 -14.88 -0.89 32.77
C VAL A 414 -15.45 -1.93 33.75
N ARG A 415 -15.20 -1.78 35.06
CA ARG A 415 -15.74 -2.66 36.11
C ARG A 415 -17.27 -2.70 36.21
N ASN A 416 -17.97 -1.77 35.59
CA ASN A 416 -19.44 -1.71 35.59
C ASN A 416 -20.07 -2.30 34.31
N LEU A 417 -19.27 -2.91 33.42
CA LEU A 417 -19.73 -3.48 32.15
C LEU A 417 -19.87 -5.02 32.19
N TYR A 418 -19.62 -5.67 33.33
CA TYR A 418 -19.79 -7.11 33.56
C TYR A 418 -20.80 -7.41 34.67
#